data_6ec98614767ca8e4c9c3628dd19d8d75
#
_entry.id   6ec98614767ca8e4c9c3628dd19d8d75
#
_cell.length_a   1.000
_cell.length_b   1.000
_cell.length_c   1.000
_cell.angle_alpha   90.00
_cell.angle_beta   90.00
_cell.angle_gamma   90.00
#
_symmetry.space_group_name_H-M   'P 1'
#
loop_
_entity.id
_entity.type
_entity.pdbx_description
1 polymer ?
#
loop_
_entity_poly.entity_id
_entity_poly.type
_entity_poly.pdbx_seq_one_letter_code
_entity_poly.pdbx_strand_id
1 'polypeptide(L)'
;LAKHLSAAKVGVGGTAASLWMIAASLLFACMGVCVKLGSAQFSAAELVFWRGFIATLIIGSYVLARRLPLATPHARTHAVRGLAGFVSLVMYFYAISLIPLAAAVTLNYTSPIFLALLLALWLR
;
A
#
# COMPACT_ATOMS: atom_id res chain seq x y z
N LEU A 1 -12.34 -7.32 -35.93
CA LEU A 1 -13.34 -7.73 -34.92
C LEU A 1 -12.67 -8.05 -33.58
N ALA A 2 -11.60 -8.85 -33.58
CA ALA A 2 -10.87 -9.20 -32.35
C ALA A 2 -10.27 -7.99 -31.63
N LYS A 3 -9.78 -6.96 -32.33
CA LYS A 3 -9.27 -5.71 -31.75
C LYS A 3 -10.37 -4.87 -31.08
N HIS A 4 -11.59 -4.87 -31.65
CA HIS A 4 -12.73 -4.16 -31.06
C HIS A 4 -13.26 -4.85 -29.81
N LEU A 5 -13.25 -6.18 -29.77
CA LEU A 5 -13.64 -6.95 -28.58
C LEU A 5 -12.63 -6.79 -27.43
N SER A 6 -11.33 -6.65 -27.75
CA SER A 6 -10.28 -6.38 -26.77
C SER A 6 -10.43 -4.99 -26.14
N ALA A 7 -10.78 -3.98 -26.94
CA ALA A 7 -10.98 -2.62 -26.45
C ALA A 7 -12.23 -2.51 -25.54
N ALA A 8 -13.30 -3.23 -25.84
CA ALA A 8 -14.51 -3.27 -25.02
C ALA A 8 -14.25 -3.94 -23.65
N LYS A 9 -13.43 -4.99 -23.61
CA LYS A 9 -13.01 -5.64 -22.35
C LYS A 9 -12.13 -4.73 -21.47
N VAL A 10 -11.29 -3.91 -22.09
CA VAL A 10 -10.46 -2.93 -21.39
C VAL A 10 -11.32 -1.83 -20.75
N GLY A 11 -12.40 -1.41 -21.39
CA GLY A 11 -13.30 -0.39 -20.86
C GLY A 11 -14.07 -0.82 -19.60
N VAL A 12 -14.59 -2.04 -19.58
CA VAL A 12 -15.33 -2.58 -18.41
C VAL A 12 -14.39 -2.90 -17.24
N GLY A 13 -13.19 -3.41 -17.52
CA GLY A 13 -12.17 -3.62 -16.51
C GLY A 13 -11.61 -2.32 -15.93
N GLY A 14 -11.52 -1.27 -16.74
CA GLY A 14 -11.02 0.04 -16.32
C GLY A 14 -11.91 0.76 -15.31
N THR A 15 -13.23 0.73 -15.48
CA THR A 15 -14.18 1.35 -14.55
C THR A 15 -14.20 0.64 -13.19
N ALA A 16 -14.23 -0.70 -13.17
CA ALA A 16 -14.16 -1.47 -11.95
C ALA A 16 -12.83 -1.25 -11.21
N ALA A 17 -11.70 -1.23 -11.92
CA ALA A 17 -10.39 -0.94 -11.33
C ALA A 17 -10.33 0.47 -10.75
N SER A 18 -10.91 1.47 -11.44
CA SER A 18 -10.98 2.85 -10.94
C SER A 18 -11.82 2.97 -9.68
N LEU A 19 -12.96 2.28 -9.60
CA LEU A 19 -13.80 2.24 -8.39
C LEU A 19 -13.06 1.60 -7.20
N TRP A 20 -12.32 0.53 -7.44
CA TRP A 20 -11.47 -0.10 -6.41
C TRP A 20 -10.35 0.82 -5.94
N MET A 21 -9.74 1.59 -6.85
CA MET A 21 -8.72 2.58 -6.49
C MET A 21 -9.29 3.71 -5.63
N ILE A 22 -10.48 4.20 -5.97
CA ILE A 22 -11.18 5.22 -5.17
C ILE A 22 -11.49 4.68 -3.77
N ALA A 23 -12.02 3.47 -3.67
CA ALA A 23 -12.29 2.83 -2.38
C ALA A 23 -11.00 2.64 -1.56
N ALA A 24 -9.93 2.18 -2.18
CA ALA A 24 -8.62 2.01 -1.55
C ALA A 24 -8.06 3.35 -1.05
N SER A 25 -8.17 4.41 -1.86
CA SER A 25 -7.71 5.75 -1.48
C SER A 25 -8.51 6.32 -0.31
N LEU A 26 -9.82 6.10 -0.29
CA LEU A 26 -10.69 6.52 0.81
C LEU A 26 -10.33 5.78 2.11
N LEU A 27 -10.16 4.47 2.05
CA LEU A 27 -9.74 3.66 3.20
C LEU A 27 -8.34 4.07 3.69
N PHE A 28 -7.42 4.37 2.77
CA PHE A 28 -6.09 4.87 3.12
C PHE A 28 -6.14 6.23 3.81
N ALA A 29 -6.99 7.14 3.34
CA ALA A 29 -7.22 8.44 3.98
C ALA A 29 -7.79 8.28 5.39
N CYS A 30 -8.81 7.42 5.57
CA CYS A 30 -9.35 7.09 6.89
C CYS A 30 -8.27 6.51 7.82
N MET A 31 -7.43 5.63 7.31
CA MET A 31 -6.30 5.08 8.06
C MET A 31 -5.35 6.20 8.51
N GLY A 32 -5.02 7.14 7.61
CA GLY A 32 -4.15 8.28 7.94
C GLY A 32 -4.72 9.13 9.08
N VAL A 33 -6.02 9.40 9.06
CA VAL A 33 -6.70 10.12 10.16
C VAL A 33 -6.63 9.34 11.47
N CYS A 34 -6.91 8.04 11.44
CA CYS A 34 -6.82 7.19 12.63
C CYS A 34 -5.40 7.15 13.20
N VAL A 35 -4.39 7.07 12.34
CA VAL A 35 -2.98 7.12 12.74
C VAL A 35 -2.63 8.47 13.38
N LYS A 36 -3.11 9.56 12.79
CA LYS A 36 -2.88 10.92 13.36
C LYS A 36 -3.49 11.05 14.75
N LEU A 37 -4.70 10.57 14.95
CA LEU A 37 -5.36 10.57 16.25
C LEU A 37 -4.65 9.64 17.25
N GLY A 38 -4.24 8.46 16.80
CA GLY A 38 -3.51 7.49 17.63
C GLY A 38 -2.09 7.92 17.98
N SER A 39 -1.44 8.72 17.14
CA SER A 39 -0.07 9.20 17.36
C SER A 39 0.09 10.12 18.59
N ALA A 40 -1.00 10.60 19.15
CA ALA A 40 -0.99 11.36 20.40
C ALA A 40 -0.73 10.46 21.63
N GLN A 41 -1.04 9.17 21.55
CA GLN A 41 -0.95 8.23 22.68
C GLN A 41 0.01 7.07 22.42
N PHE A 42 0.20 6.69 21.16
CA PHE A 42 1.01 5.54 20.74
C PHE A 42 2.17 6.00 19.86
N SER A 43 3.29 5.29 19.97
CA SER A 43 4.42 5.52 19.07
C SER A 43 4.10 5.05 17.63
N ALA A 44 4.79 5.62 16.64
CA ALA A 44 4.63 5.20 15.25
C ALA A 44 4.93 3.70 15.04
N ALA A 45 5.93 3.18 15.75
CA ALA A 45 6.29 1.77 15.70
C ALA A 45 5.19 0.85 16.23
N GLU A 46 4.53 1.25 17.32
CA GLU A 46 3.40 0.50 17.89
C GLU A 46 2.20 0.47 16.93
N LEU A 47 1.87 1.60 16.33
CA LEU A 47 0.78 1.68 15.35
C LEU A 47 1.04 0.79 14.13
N VAL A 48 2.27 0.80 13.61
CA VAL A 48 2.68 -0.08 12.50
C VAL A 48 2.63 -1.55 12.93
N PHE A 49 3.11 -1.87 14.13
CA PHE A 49 3.09 -3.22 14.66
C PHE A 49 1.66 -3.76 14.76
N TRP A 50 0.76 -3.03 15.39
CA TRP A 50 -0.64 -3.45 15.56
C TRP A 50 -1.35 -3.59 14.22
N ARG A 51 -1.14 -2.65 13.30
CA ARG A 51 -1.68 -2.73 11.95
C ARG A 51 -1.19 -3.97 11.21
N GLY A 52 0.11 -4.23 11.26
CA GLY A 52 0.72 -5.40 10.63
C GLY A 52 0.23 -6.70 11.26
N PHE A 53 0.13 -6.75 12.57
CA PHE A 53 -0.35 -7.91 13.32
C PHE A 53 -1.80 -8.26 12.94
N ILE A 54 -2.71 -7.29 12.97
CA ILE A 54 -4.12 -7.49 12.60
C ILE A 54 -4.23 -7.92 11.13
N ALA A 55 -3.52 -7.25 10.22
CA ALA A 55 -3.53 -7.60 8.80
C ALA A 55 -3.00 -9.02 8.56
N THR A 56 -1.94 -9.42 9.26
CA THR A 56 -1.37 -10.77 9.17
C THR A 56 -2.32 -11.82 9.71
N LEU A 57 -3.03 -11.55 10.80
CA LEU A 57 -4.05 -12.46 11.34
C LEU A 57 -5.21 -12.65 10.34
N ILE A 58 -5.71 -11.58 9.75
CA ILE A 58 -6.83 -11.64 8.80
C ILE A 58 -6.41 -12.39 7.52
N ILE A 59 -5.30 -12.00 6.92
CA ILE A 59 -4.81 -12.61 5.68
C ILE A 59 -4.34 -14.04 5.96
N GLY A 60 -3.65 -14.28 7.05
CA GLY A 60 -3.17 -15.60 7.44
C GLY A 60 -4.31 -16.58 7.68
N SER A 61 -5.35 -16.18 8.38
CA SER A 61 -6.54 -17.01 8.59
C SER A 61 -7.27 -17.32 7.29
N TYR A 62 -7.37 -16.35 6.40
CA TYR A 62 -7.96 -16.55 5.07
C TYR A 62 -7.15 -17.54 4.22
N VAL A 63 -5.84 -17.37 4.16
CA VAL A 63 -4.93 -18.25 3.42
C VAL A 63 -4.97 -19.67 3.98
N LEU A 64 -4.98 -19.81 5.30
CA LEU A 64 -5.04 -21.11 5.97
C LEU A 64 -6.39 -21.81 5.72
N ALA A 65 -7.51 -21.07 5.80
CA ALA A 65 -8.84 -21.58 5.53
C ALA A 65 -9.01 -22.05 4.08
N ARG A 66 -8.38 -21.36 3.13
CA ARG A 66 -8.40 -21.68 1.70
C ARG A 66 -7.31 -22.68 1.29
N ARG A 67 -6.43 -23.09 2.19
CA ARG A 67 -5.29 -23.99 1.94
C ARG A 67 -4.47 -23.56 0.72
N LEU A 68 -4.25 -22.24 0.57
CA LEU A 68 -3.46 -21.69 -0.52
C LEU A 68 -1.97 -22.02 -0.31
N PRO A 69 -1.24 -22.39 -1.37
CA PRO A 69 0.19 -22.66 -1.24
C PRO A 69 0.94 -21.35 -0.95
N LEU A 70 1.60 -21.29 0.18
CA LEU A 70 2.46 -20.16 0.57
C LEU A 70 3.89 -20.26 0.00
N ALA A 71 4.23 -21.43 -0.53
CA ALA A 71 5.56 -21.66 -1.08
C ALA A 71 5.74 -20.88 -2.39
N THR A 72 6.63 -19.89 -2.35
CA THR A 72 7.00 -19.07 -3.51
C THR A 72 8.48 -19.28 -3.82
N PRO A 73 8.88 -19.54 -5.09
CA PRO A 73 10.29 -19.72 -5.45
C PRO A 73 11.13 -18.44 -5.23
N HIS A 74 10.47 -17.28 -5.08
CA HIS A 74 11.11 -15.97 -4.91
C HIS A 74 10.94 -15.41 -3.48
N ALA A 75 10.98 -16.25 -2.46
CA ALA A 75 10.79 -15.85 -1.06
C ALA A 75 11.74 -14.71 -0.62
N ARG A 76 12.98 -14.70 -1.08
CA ARG A 76 13.95 -13.65 -0.78
C ARG A 76 13.51 -12.28 -1.32
N THR A 77 13.01 -12.22 -2.54
CA THR A 77 12.53 -10.97 -3.16
C THR A 77 11.30 -10.45 -2.41
N HIS A 78 10.39 -11.32 -2.02
CA HIS A 78 9.23 -10.95 -1.22
C HIS A 78 9.61 -10.47 0.19
N ALA A 79 10.60 -11.10 0.82
CA ALA A 79 11.11 -10.68 2.12
C ALA A 79 11.76 -9.31 2.07
N VAL A 80 12.62 -9.04 1.08
CA VAL A 80 13.27 -7.73 0.88
C VAL A 80 12.23 -6.64 0.61
N ARG A 81 11.25 -6.92 -0.26
CA ARG A 81 10.16 -5.99 -0.55
C ARG A 81 9.30 -5.71 0.69
N GLY A 82 8.98 -6.74 1.46
CA GLY A 82 8.21 -6.61 2.71
C GLY A 82 8.95 -5.78 3.74
N LEU A 83 10.25 -6.01 3.90
CA LEU A 83 11.09 -5.26 4.82
C LEU A 83 11.21 -3.78 4.41
N ALA A 84 11.45 -3.52 3.12
CA ALA A 84 11.49 -2.16 2.59
C ALA A 84 10.16 -1.44 2.78
N GLY A 85 9.04 -2.11 2.52
CA GLY A 85 7.69 -1.58 2.75
C GLY A 85 7.42 -1.30 4.23
N PHE A 86 7.88 -2.17 5.12
CA PHE A 86 7.75 -1.98 6.57
C PHE A 86 8.52 -0.73 7.04
N VAL A 87 9.78 -0.60 6.66
CA VAL A 87 10.59 0.58 7.00
C VAL A 87 9.97 1.85 6.47
N SER A 88 9.52 1.85 5.21
CA SER A 88 8.82 2.99 4.59
C SER A 88 7.56 3.38 5.36
N LEU A 89 6.79 2.39 5.79
CA LEU A 89 5.55 2.61 6.54
C LEU A 89 5.82 3.19 7.94
N VAL A 90 6.83 2.69 8.64
CA VAL A 90 7.25 3.25 9.94
C VAL A 90 7.67 4.70 9.78
N MET A 91 8.47 5.01 8.77
CA MET A 91 8.89 6.39 8.50
C MET A 91 7.71 7.29 8.14
N TYR A 92 6.77 6.78 7.36
CA TYR A 92 5.55 7.52 7.00
C TYR A 92 4.67 7.81 8.23
N PHE A 93 4.46 6.84 9.10
CA PHE A 93 3.69 7.03 10.33
C PHE A 93 4.39 7.98 11.30
N TYR A 94 5.72 7.89 11.37
CA TYR A 94 6.51 8.83 12.15
C TYR A 94 6.38 10.26 11.61
N ALA A 95 6.41 10.42 10.28
CA ALA A 95 6.18 11.72 9.66
C ALA A 95 4.79 12.29 9.98
N ILE A 96 3.73 11.45 9.93
CA ILE A 96 2.36 11.88 10.31
C ILE A 96 2.31 12.38 11.75
N SER A 97 3.08 11.79 12.66
CA SER A 97 3.11 12.25 14.07
C SER A 97 3.73 13.63 14.24
N LEU A 98 4.70 13.99 13.40
CA LEU A 98 5.48 15.23 13.52
C LEU A 98 4.92 16.39 12.70
N ILE A 99 4.36 16.11 11.52
CA ILE A 99 3.87 17.14 10.59
C ILE A 99 2.36 17.04 10.40
N PRO A 100 1.70 18.11 9.91
CA PRO A 100 0.28 18.04 9.58
C PRO A 100 -0.03 16.92 8.60
N LEU A 101 -1.13 16.22 8.82
CA LEU A 101 -1.55 15.07 7.98
C LEU A 101 -1.59 15.41 6.49
N ALA A 102 -2.07 16.60 6.14
CA ALA A 102 -2.13 17.07 4.77
C ALA A 102 -0.75 17.12 4.10
N ALA A 103 0.27 17.61 4.82
CA ALA A 103 1.64 17.66 4.32
C ALA A 103 2.23 16.25 4.14
N ALA A 104 2.02 15.35 5.10
CA ALA A 104 2.49 13.96 5.02
C ALA A 104 1.87 13.22 3.84
N VAL A 105 0.56 13.37 3.62
CA VAL A 105 -0.17 12.75 2.51
C VAL A 105 0.31 13.32 1.17
N THR A 106 0.50 14.63 1.07
CA THR A 106 1.01 15.28 -0.16
C THR A 106 2.40 14.77 -0.51
N LEU A 107 3.30 14.67 0.46
CA LEU A 107 4.65 14.12 0.26
C LEU A 107 4.60 12.65 -0.18
N ASN A 108 3.70 11.87 0.39
CA ASN A 108 3.53 10.48 0.00
C ASN A 108 3.06 10.34 -1.45
N TYR A 109 2.15 11.20 -1.92
CA TYR A 109 1.71 11.23 -3.32
C TYR A 109 2.78 11.73 -4.30
N THR A 110 3.85 12.33 -3.82
CA THR A 110 5.01 12.69 -4.64
C THR A 110 5.90 11.48 -4.97
N SER A 111 5.77 10.39 -4.21
CA SER A 111 6.56 9.15 -4.40
C SER A 111 6.51 8.58 -5.83
N PRO A 112 5.36 8.50 -6.54
CA PRO A 112 5.32 8.03 -7.92
C PRO A 112 6.15 8.88 -8.88
N ILE A 113 6.26 10.18 -8.64
CA ILE A 113 7.05 11.11 -9.46
C ILE A 113 8.54 10.79 -9.31
N PHE A 114 9.02 10.58 -8.08
CA PHE A 114 10.39 10.16 -7.82
C PHE A 114 10.70 8.79 -8.42
N LEU A 115 9.76 7.85 -8.31
CA LEU A 115 9.93 6.53 -8.92
C LEU A 115 10.04 6.63 -10.44
N ALA A 116 9.19 7.41 -11.09
CA ALA A 116 9.25 7.63 -12.53
C ALA A 116 10.58 8.29 -12.96
N LEU A 117 11.04 9.27 -12.19
CA LEU A 117 12.32 9.93 -12.43
C LEU A 117 13.51 8.97 -12.29
N LEU A 118 13.52 8.16 -11.22
CA LEU A 118 14.56 7.16 -11.01
C LEU A 118 14.58 6.10 -12.11
N LEU A 119 13.41 5.62 -12.53
CA LEU A 119 13.30 4.67 -13.63
C LEU A 119 13.79 5.29 -14.95
N ALA A 120 13.46 6.54 -15.23
CA ALA A 120 13.92 7.25 -16.43
C ALA A 120 15.45 7.42 -16.45
N LEU A 121 16.04 7.70 -15.29
CA LEU A 121 17.50 7.82 -15.15
C LEU A 121 18.21 6.47 -15.27
N TRP A 122 17.60 5.41 -14.76
CA TRP A 122 18.21 4.07 -14.73
C TRP A 122 18.09 3.32 -16.06
N LEU A 123 17.03 3.59 -16.82
CA LEU A 123 16.79 3.00 -18.14
C LEU A 123 17.51 3.77 -19.29
N ARG A 124 18.16 4.89 -19.01
CA ARG A 124 18.92 5.68 -19.97
C ARG A 124 20.38 5.25 -20.02
#